data_c7a563165247fc411627deb4f79c7e3c
#
_entry.id   c7a563165247fc411627deb4f79c7e3c
#
_cell.length_a   1.000
_cell.length_b   1.000
_cell.length_c   1.000
_cell.angle_alpha   90.00
_cell.angle_beta   90.00
_cell.angle_gamma   90.00
#
_symmetry.space_group_name_H-M   'P 1'
#
loop_
_entity.id
_entity.type
_entity.pdbx_description
1 polymer ?
#
loop_
_entity_poly.entity_id
_entity_poly.type
_entity_poly.pdbx_seq_one_letter_code
_entity_poly.pdbx_strand_id
1 'polypeptide(L)'
;MTQMEREFGWDDEIVNEGGTGFTILPPGDYNFTVAKFERGRFAGSEKMPACNQAKMEIIVHSPEHGDVTLSHNLLLHSKTEGFLSNFFAGVGLKRKGEPLKMNWPATLGRKGRLKLEIRNYTYKGEPRSANEIKTFYAQDEVQQPGTQPTGQQSYQPQQQQTQYNQPQTQYNPPAQQQSAPFPGQQQTGNWNPGQF
;
A
#
# COMPACT_ATOMS: atom_id res chain seq x y z
N MET A 1 15.59 -27.98 -21.41
CA MET A 1 16.62 -29.03 -21.32
C MET A 1 16.85 -29.32 -19.86
N THR A 2 16.41 -30.46 -19.39
CA THR A 2 16.54 -30.88 -17.99
C THR A 2 18.01 -31.24 -17.75
N GLN A 3 18.70 -30.49 -16.90
CA GLN A 3 20.03 -30.92 -16.44
C GLN A 3 19.80 -32.17 -15.61
N MET A 4 20.43 -33.28 -16.06
CA MET A 4 20.46 -34.51 -15.29
C MET A 4 21.34 -34.25 -14.06
N GLU A 5 20.75 -34.35 -12.88
CA GLU A 5 21.51 -34.41 -11.63
C GLU A 5 22.40 -35.67 -11.66
N ARG A 6 23.70 -35.48 -11.53
CA ARG A 6 24.69 -36.56 -11.42
C ARG A 6 25.67 -36.28 -10.29
N GLU A 7 26.16 -37.32 -9.66
CA GLU A 7 27.27 -37.24 -8.73
C GLU A 7 28.58 -36.96 -9.48
N PHE A 8 29.41 -36.05 -8.97
CA PHE A 8 30.73 -35.77 -9.49
C PHE A 8 31.75 -36.76 -8.94
N GLY A 9 32.60 -37.29 -9.82
CA GLY A 9 33.81 -37.99 -9.42
C GLY A 9 34.89 -37.01 -8.89
N TRP A 10 35.90 -37.55 -8.24
CA TRP A 10 36.97 -36.75 -7.64
C TRP A 10 37.82 -35.96 -8.67
N ASP A 11 37.87 -36.41 -9.91
CA ASP A 11 38.66 -35.82 -11.00
C ASP A 11 37.75 -35.22 -12.11
N ASP A 12 36.44 -35.06 -11.83
CA ASP A 12 35.53 -34.49 -12.81
C ASP A 12 35.77 -32.98 -13.00
N GLU A 13 35.69 -32.54 -14.22
CA GLU A 13 35.80 -31.13 -14.58
C GLU A 13 34.52 -30.36 -14.21
N ILE A 14 34.64 -29.28 -13.47
CA ILE A 14 33.56 -28.36 -13.14
C ILE A 14 33.47 -27.29 -14.24
N VAL A 15 32.49 -27.40 -15.11
CA VAL A 15 32.26 -26.47 -16.22
C VAL A 15 31.38 -25.28 -15.82
N ASN A 16 30.50 -25.49 -14.84
CA ASN A 16 29.63 -24.41 -14.35
C ASN A 16 30.32 -23.64 -13.25
N GLU A 17 30.69 -22.40 -13.53
CA GLU A 17 31.08 -21.48 -12.50
C GLU A 17 29.88 -21.25 -11.56
N GLY A 18 30.03 -21.52 -10.29
CA GLY A 18 29.06 -21.16 -9.26
C GLY A 18 28.88 -19.63 -9.31
N GLY A 19 27.90 -19.20 -10.08
CA GLY A 19 27.59 -17.78 -10.14
C GLY A 19 27.21 -17.28 -8.77
N THR A 20 28.14 -16.56 -8.11
CA THR A 20 27.82 -15.70 -6.98
C THR A 20 27.01 -14.49 -7.45
N GLY A 21 26.27 -14.67 -8.54
CA GLY A 21 25.50 -13.64 -9.18
C GLY A 21 24.29 -13.29 -8.36
N PHE A 22 24.41 -12.29 -7.50
CA PHE A 22 23.25 -11.51 -7.13
C PHE A 22 22.69 -10.92 -8.43
N THR A 23 21.63 -11.53 -8.94
CA THR A 23 20.89 -10.94 -10.06
C THR A 23 20.27 -9.65 -9.58
N ILE A 24 20.77 -8.52 -10.10
CA ILE A 24 20.17 -7.22 -9.84
C ILE A 24 19.06 -7.03 -10.85
N LEU A 25 17.83 -7.03 -10.38
CA LEU A 25 16.67 -6.77 -11.21
C LEU A 25 16.62 -5.28 -11.62
N PRO A 26 16.20 -4.96 -12.85
CA PRO A 26 15.94 -3.58 -13.25
C PRO A 26 14.97 -2.86 -12.31
N PRO A 27 15.04 -1.53 -12.17
CA PRO A 27 14.01 -0.77 -11.47
C PRO A 27 12.65 -0.98 -12.11
N GLY A 28 11.64 -1.24 -11.30
CA GLY A 28 10.30 -1.52 -11.83
C GLY A 28 9.35 -2.09 -10.77
N ASP A 29 8.16 -2.44 -11.24
CA ASP A 29 7.11 -3.03 -10.43
C ASP A 29 7.09 -4.54 -10.63
N TYR A 30 7.09 -5.27 -9.54
CA TYR A 30 7.16 -6.73 -9.56
C TYR A 30 6.12 -7.35 -8.63
N ASN A 31 5.64 -8.51 -9.00
CA ASN A 31 4.92 -9.37 -8.08
C ASN A 31 5.92 -10.07 -7.15
N PHE A 32 5.48 -10.34 -5.93
CA PHE A 32 6.33 -11.01 -4.96
C PHE A 32 5.56 -12.02 -4.12
N THR A 33 6.30 -12.92 -3.48
CA THR A 33 5.80 -13.85 -2.46
C THR A 33 6.69 -13.74 -1.23
N VAL A 34 6.08 -13.72 -0.05
CA VAL A 34 6.81 -13.76 1.24
C VAL A 34 7.23 -15.20 1.50
N ALA A 35 8.53 -15.47 1.43
CA ALA A 35 9.07 -16.82 1.63
C ALA A 35 9.38 -17.12 3.09
N LYS A 36 9.98 -16.17 3.81
CA LYS A 36 10.43 -16.38 5.19
C LYS A 36 10.27 -15.13 6.03
N PHE A 37 10.07 -15.36 7.32
CA PHE A 37 10.05 -14.32 8.35
C PHE A 37 10.83 -14.79 9.58
N GLU A 38 11.69 -13.93 10.09
CA GLU A 38 12.40 -14.12 11.36
C GLU A 38 12.33 -12.85 12.20
N ARG A 39 12.22 -13.02 13.50
CA ARG A 39 12.32 -11.91 14.45
C ARG A 39 13.78 -11.55 14.67
N GLY A 40 14.09 -10.26 14.66
CA GLY A 40 15.42 -9.76 14.90
C GLY A 40 15.44 -8.47 15.70
N ARG A 41 16.63 -7.97 15.94
CA ARG A 41 16.85 -6.69 16.59
C ARG A 41 17.78 -5.85 15.72
N PHE A 42 17.37 -4.62 15.46
CA PHE A 42 18.20 -3.60 14.84
C PHE A 42 18.92 -2.83 15.94
N ALA A 43 20.24 -2.77 15.86
CA ALA A 43 21.08 -2.13 16.89
C ALA A 43 20.96 -0.60 16.90
N GLY A 44 20.40 -0.02 15.84
CA GLY A 44 20.34 1.42 15.65
C GLY A 44 21.37 1.94 14.66
N SER A 45 21.19 3.17 14.24
CA SER A 45 22.11 3.96 13.43
C SER A 45 21.94 5.43 13.78
N GLU A 46 22.75 6.31 13.20
CA GLU A 46 22.60 7.76 13.37
C GLU A 46 21.18 8.28 13.04
N LYS A 47 20.51 7.64 12.06
CA LYS A 47 19.20 8.07 11.55
C LYS A 47 18.02 7.35 12.20
N MET A 48 18.26 6.18 12.81
CA MET A 48 17.21 5.30 13.32
C MET A 48 17.60 4.70 14.66
N PRO A 49 16.79 4.88 15.71
CA PRO A 49 17.04 4.25 17.02
C PRO A 49 16.99 2.72 16.93
N ALA A 50 17.59 2.06 17.92
CA ALA A 50 17.49 0.62 18.06
C ALA A 50 16.03 0.19 18.25
N CYS A 51 15.60 -0.81 17.50
CA CYS A 51 14.23 -1.31 17.55
C CYS A 51 14.14 -2.79 17.14
N ASN A 52 13.00 -3.40 17.33
CA ASN A 52 12.73 -4.71 16.77
C ASN A 52 12.69 -4.62 15.24
N GLN A 53 13.06 -5.72 14.57
CA GLN A 53 12.96 -5.82 13.12
C GLN A 53 12.40 -7.18 12.71
N ALA A 54 11.66 -7.19 11.62
CA ALA A 54 11.28 -8.39 10.91
C ALA A 54 12.29 -8.58 9.77
N LYS A 55 13.08 -9.67 9.83
CA LYS A 55 13.94 -10.11 8.73
C LYS A 55 13.11 -10.97 7.81
N MET A 56 13.04 -10.61 6.55
CA MET A 56 12.19 -11.28 5.58
C MET A 56 13.01 -11.73 4.37
N GLU A 57 12.65 -12.88 3.83
CA GLU A 57 13.03 -13.29 2.49
C GLU A 57 11.81 -13.16 1.60
N ILE A 58 11.96 -12.39 0.53
CA ILE A 58 10.90 -12.06 -0.41
C ILE A 58 11.34 -12.58 -1.78
N ILE A 59 10.55 -13.47 -2.36
CA ILE A 59 10.75 -13.96 -3.74
C ILE A 59 10.09 -12.95 -4.67
N VAL A 60 10.87 -12.30 -5.50
CA VAL A 60 10.41 -11.38 -6.54
C VAL A 60 10.33 -12.15 -7.85
N HIS A 61 9.15 -12.10 -8.49
CA HIS A 61 8.88 -12.81 -9.73
C HIS A 61 9.15 -11.91 -10.92
N SER A 62 10.26 -12.15 -11.63
CA SER A 62 10.62 -11.41 -12.84
C SER A 62 10.31 -12.26 -14.08
N PRO A 63 9.59 -11.71 -15.08
CA PRO A 63 9.35 -12.43 -16.34
C PRO A 63 10.64 -12.75 -17.12
N GLU A 64 11.65 -11.89 -17.01
CA GLU A 64 12.89 -11.98 -17.77
C GLU A 64 14.00 -12.73 -17.03
N HIS A 65 14.05 -12.60 -15.70
CA HIS A 65 15.13 -13.12 -14.86
C HIS A 65 14.70 -14.27 -13.94
N GLY A 66 13.43 -14.69 -14.03
CA GLY A 66 12.87 -15.71 -13.13
C GLY A 66 12.69 -15.20 -11.69
N ASP A 67 12.66 -16.13 -10.76
CA ASP A 67 12.46 -15.85 -9.35
C ASP A 67 13.77 -15.43 -8.68
N VAL A 68 13.78 -14.23 -8.08
CA VAL A 68 14.94 -13.69 -7.36
C VAL A 68 14.58 -13.48 -5.91
N THR A 69 15.35 -14.06 -5.00
CA THR A 69 15.14 -13.91 -3.56
C THR A 69 15.88 -12.68 -3.04
N LEU A 70 15.13 -11.76 -2.40
CA LEU A 70 15.66 -10.57 -1.76
C LEU A 70 15.50 -10.67 -0.25
N SER A 71 16.58 -10.38 0.48
CA SER A 71 16.53 -10.16 1.93
C SER A 71 16.10 -8.73 2.22
N HIS A 72 15.06 -8.56 3.04
CA HIS A 72 14.54 -7.25 3.41
C HIS A 72 14.24 -7.16 4.90
N ASN A 73 14.59 -6.03 5.51
CA ASN A 73 14.38 -5.78 6.93
C ASN A 73 13.29 -4.72 7.13
N LEU A 74 12.21 -5.09 7.78
CA LEU A 74 11.18 -4.16 8.22
C LEU A 74 11.44 -3.73 9.66
N LEU A 75 11.74 -2.46 9.88
CA LEU A 75 11.99 -1.92 11.20
C LEU A 75 10.69 -1.59 11.92
N LEU A 76 10.51 -2.07 13.14
CA LEU A 76 9.30 -1.87 13.94
C LEU A 76 9.44 -0.59 14.77
N HIS A 77 9.30 0.55 14.10
CA HIS A 77 9.43 1.87 14.71
C HIS A 77 8.40 2.84 14.13
N SER A 78 7.97 3.82 14.90
CA SER A 78 6.96 4.82 14.45
C SER A 78 7.40 5.59 13.19
N LYS A 79 8.70 5.85 13.03
CA LYS A 79 9.25 6.48 11.81
C LYS A 79 9.02 5.66 10.53
N THR A 80 8.82 4.35 10.65
CA THR A 80 8.61 3.42 9.52
C THR A 80 7.19 2.86 9.48
N GLU A 81 6.27 3.39 10.29
CA GLU A 81 4.89 2.92 10.39
C GLU A 81 4.17 2.91 9.03
N GLY A 82 4.34 3.96 8.23
CA GLY A 82 3.78 4.03 6.88
C GLY A 82 4.26 2.89 5.97
N PHE A 83 5.56 2.56 6.04
CA PHE A 83 6.14 1.47 5.27
C PHE A 83 5.64 0.09 5.74
N LEU A 84 5.52 -0.10 7.07
CA LEU A 84 4.91 -1.30 7.66
C LEU A 84 3.44 -1.41 7.24
N SER A 85 2.70 -0.31 7.28
CA SER A 85 1.30 -0.26 6.83
C SER A 85 1.15 -0.69 5.38
N ASN A 86 2.01 -0.16 4.48
CA ASN A 86 2.00 -0.52 3.06
C ASN A 86 2.34 -1.99 2.85
N PHE A 87 3.31 -2.55 3.59
CA PHE A 87 3.62 -3.97 3.52
C PHE A 87 2.40 -4.84 3.88
N PHE A 88 1.77 -4.59 5.03
CA PHE A 88 0.60 -5.37 5.46
C PHE A 88 -0.62 -5.18 4.53
N ALA A 89 -0.82 -3.99 3.98
CA ALA A 89 -1.84 -3.75 2.96
C ALA A 89 -1.50 -4.47 1.65
N GLY A 90 -0.23 -4.48 1.25
CA GLY A 90 0.26 -5.16 0.05
C GLY A 90 0.10 -6.67 0.09
N VAL A 91 0.18 -7.29 1.27
CA VAL A 91 -0.07 -8.73 1.46
C VAL A 91 -1.52 -9.04 1.87
N GLY A 92 -2.42 -8.04 1.83
CA GLY A 92 -3.86 -8.20 2.09
C GLY A 92 -4.22 -8.49 3.55
N LEU A 93 -3.39 -8.07 4.49
CA LEU A 93 -3.64 -8.23 5.92
C LEU A 93 -4.09 -6.94 6.61
N LYS A 94 -4.13 -5.82 5.89
CA LYS A 94 -4.59 -4.52 6.37
C LYS A 94 -5.48 -3.85 5.34
N ARG A 95 -6.58 -3.27 5.77
CA ARG A 95 -7.41 -2.37 4.96
C ARG A 95 -7.02 -0.91 5.21
N LYS A 96 -7.23 -0.08 4.19
CA LYS A 96 -6.97 1.37 4.30
C LYS A 96 -7.84 1.98 5.38
N GLY A 97 -7.23 2.79 6.25
CA GLY A 97 -7.95 3.49 7.35
C GLY A 97 -8.23 2.65 8.60
N GLU A 98 -8.03 1.34 8.57
CA GLU A 98 -8.23 0.48 9.74
C GLU A 98 -6.92 0.29 10.53
N PRO A 99 -6.98 0.29 11.87
CA PRO A 99 -5.84 -0.09 12.69
C PRO A 99 -5.49 -1.57 12.48
N LEU A 100 -4.21 -1.90 12.58
CA LEU A 100 -3.73 -3.27 12.42
C LEU A 100 -2.94 -3.75 13.64
N LYS A 101 -3.29 -4.92 14.17
CA LYS A 101 -2.40 -5.71 15.02
C LYS A 101 -1.55 -6.61 14.13
N MET A 102 -0.23 -6.38 14.11
CA MET A 102 0.71 -7.11 13.26
C MET A 102 0.68 -8.61 13.53
N ASN A 103 0.33 -9.40 12.51
CA ASN A 103 0.36 -10.87 12.53
C ASN A 103 1.40 -11.36 11.52
N TRP A 104 2.64 -11.47 11.96
CA TRP A 104 3.78 -11.85 11.11
C TRP A 104 3.68 -13.27 10.55
N PRO A 105 3.28 -14.31 11.31
CA PRO A 105 3.12 -15.65 10.76
C PRO A 105 2.11 -15.70 9.61
N ALA A 106 1.07 -14.87 9.63
CA ALA A 106 0.08 -14.80 8.56
C ALA A 106 0.61 -14.20 7.26
N THR A 107 1.80 -13.59 7.27
CA THR A 107 2.42 -13.04 6.05
C THR A 107 3.06 -14.11 5.17
N LEU A 108 3.42 -15.27 5.73
CA LEU A 108 4.09 -16.34 5.00
C LEU A 108 3.23 -16.87 3.85
N GLY A 109 3.85 -17.04 2.69
CA GLY A 109 3.19 -17.47 1.46
C GLY A 109 2.28 -16.42 0.81
N ARG A 110 2.08 -15.26 1.45
CA ARG A 110 1.28 -14.18 0.87
C ARG A 110 1.97 -13.55 -0.33
N LYS A 111 1.15 -13.16 -1.28
CA LYS A 111 1.59 -12.50 -2.52
C LYS A 111 1.17 -11.04 -2.51
N GLY A 112 1.94 -10.23 -3.21
CA GLY A 112 1.65 -8.80 -3.38
C GLY A 112 2.41 -8.22 -4.54
N ARG A 113 2.39 -6.90 -4.66
CA ARG A 113 3.14 -6.14 -5.66
C ARG A 113 4.02 -5.11 -4.96
N LEU A 114 5.23 -4.94 -5.46
CA LEU A 114 6.20 -4.00 -4.91
C LEU A 114 6.91 -3.24 -6.03
N LYS A 115 7.51 -2.12 -5.67
CA LYS A 115 8.42 -1.37 -6.54
C LYS A 115 9.85 -1.58 -6.09
N LEU A 116 10.72 -1.98 -7.04
CA LEU A 116 12.16 -2.05 -6.85
C LEU A 116 12.85 -0.83 -7.42
N GLU A 117 13.90 -0.41 -6.73
CA GLU A 117 14.90 0.55 -7.20
C GLU A 117 16.29 -0.08 -7.04
N ILE A 118 17.29 0.49 -7.70
CA ILE A 118 18.69 0.11 -7.52
C ILE A 118 19.32 1.11 -6.58
N ARG A 119 19.89 0.63 -5.48
CA ARG A 119 20.68 1.41 -4.53
C ARG A 119 22.14 1.14 -4.76
N ASN A 120 22.90 2.20 -5.06
CA ASN A 120 24.35 2.16 -5.11
C ASN A 120 24.93 2.48 -3.75
N TYR A 121 25.93 1.74 -3.32
CA TYR A 121 26.63 1.93 -2.05
C TYR A 121 28.10 1.52 -2.16
N THR A 122 28.92 1.98 -1.23
CA THR A 122 30.32 1.60 -1.16
C THR A 122 30.51 0.60 -0.02
N TYR A 123 31.14 -0.52 -0.32
CA TYR A 123 31.52 -1.52 0.68
C TYR A 123 33.02 -1.82 0.57
N LYS A 124 33.75 -1.64 1.65
CA LYS A 124 35.23 -1.81 1.70
C LYS A 124 35.99 -1.03 0.60
N GLY A 125 35.49 0.16 0.23
CA GLY A 125 36.09 1.00 -0.81
C GLY A 125 35.65 0.67 -2.24
N GLU A 126 34.88 -0.42 -2.45
CA GLU A 126 34.39 -0.83 -3.75
C GLU A 126 32.93 -0.37 -3.97
N PRO A 127 32.58 0.19 -5.15
CA PRO A 127 31.22 0.51 -5.49
C PRO A 127 30.40 -0.76 -5.70
N ARG A 128 29.24 -0.84 -5.12
CA ARG A 128 28.28 -1.96 -5.24
C ARG A 128 26.88 -1.46 -5.48
N SER A 129 26.08 -2.32 -6.06
CA SER A 129 24.65 -2.08 -6.28
C SER A 129 23.83 -3.20 -5.66
N ALA A 130 22.63 -2.87 -5.22
CA ALA A 130 21.67 -3.84 -4.72
C ALA A 130 20.24 -3.40 -5.05
N ASN A 131 19.32 -4.35 -5.16
CA ASN A 131 17.92 -4.02 -5.22
C ASN A 131 17.43 -3.53 -3.85
N GLU A 132 16.64 -2.48 -3.86
CA GLU A 132 15.97 -1.90 -2.71
C GLU A 132 14.47 -1.85 -2.96
N ILE A 133 13.68 -2.32 -1.99
CA ILE A 133 12.23 -2.19 -2.06
C ILE A 133 11.85 -0.77 -1.68
N LYS A 134 11.31 -0.03 -2.64
CA LYS A 134 10.88 1.35 -2.47
C LYS A 134 9.53 1.47 -1.80
N THR A 135 8.59 0.64 -2.22
CA THR A 135 7.25 0.59 -1.64
C THR A 135 6.57 -0.75 -1.92
N PHE A 136 5.56 -1.05 -1.11
CA PHE A 136 4.59 -2.10 -1.36
C PHE A 136 3.27 -1.45 -1.78
N TYR A 137 2.61 -1.97 -2.81
CA TYR A 137 1.31 -1.50 -3.27
C TYR A 137 0.19 -2.21 -2.52
N ALA A 138 -0.79 -1.47 -2.04
CA ALA A 138 -1.96 -2.06 -1.41
C ALA A 138 -2.74 -2.93 -2.40
N GLN A 139 -3.32 -4.05 -1.96
CA GLN A 139 -4.07 -4.95 -2.84
C GLN A 139 -5.29 -4.26 -3.47
N ASP A 140 -5.91 -3.34 -2.76
CA ASP A 140 -7.04 -2.55 -3.25
C ASP A 140 -6.63 -1.65 -4.43
N GLU A 141 -5.37 -1.22 -4.50
CA GLU A 141 -4.83 -0.40 -5.59
C GLU A 141 -4.46 -1.23 -6.82
N VAL A 142 -4.17 -2.53 -6.63
CA VAL A 142 -3.79 -3.45 -7.71
C VAL A 142 -5.02 -4.03 -8.43
N GLN A 143 -6.17 -4.03 -7.79
CA GLN A 143 -7.42 -4.58 -8.35
C GLN A 143 -8.19 -3.62 -9.25
N GLN A 144 -7.72 -2.38 -9.46
CA GLN A 144 -8.30 -1.48 -10.45
C GLN A 144 -7.64 -1.71 -11.81
N PRO A 145 -8.25 -2.42 -12.76
CA PRO A 145 -7.77 -2.45 -14.13
C PRO A 145 -8.04 -1.08 -14.75
N GLY A 146 -6.98 -0.31 -14.93
CA GLY A 146 -7.00 0.86 -15.80
C GLY A 146 -7.52 2.15 -15.21
N THR A 147 -6.82 2.70 -14.22
CA THR A 147 -6.84 4.15 -14.03
C THR A 147 -5.44 4.68 -14.36
N GLN A 148 -5.23 5.00 -15.63
CA GLN A 148 -4.17 5.92 -16.01
C GLN A 148 -4.41 7.23 -15.26
N PRO A 149 -3.37 7.91 -14.78
CA PRO A 149 -3.51 9.26 -14.27
C PRO A 149 -3.82 10.18 -15.44
N THR A 150 -5.09 10.37 -15.72
CA THR A 150 -5.54 11.40 -16.65
C THR A 150 -5.52 12.73 -15.89
N GLY A 151 -4.34 13.31 -15.79
CA GLY A 151 -4.20 14.72 -15.56
C GLY A 151 -4.50 15.46 -16.83
N GLN A 152 -5.77 15.75 -17.07
CA GLN A 152 -6.21 16.87 -17.92
C GLN A 152 -7.69 17.10 -17.62
N GLN A 153 -7.96 18.04 -16.73
CA GLN A 153 -9.24 18.72 -16.69
C GLN A 153 -9.38 19.52 -17.98
N SER A 154 -10.04 18.95 -18.98
CA SER A 154 -10.58 19.71 -20.07
C SER A 154 -11.89 20.34 -19.63
N TYR A 155 -11.89 21.67 -19.46
CA TYR A 155 -13.08 22.48 -19.39
C TYR A 155 -13.89 22.29 -20.68
N GLN A 156 -15.04 21.63 -20.59
CA GLN A 156 -16.05 21.69 -21.65
C GLN A 156 -16.95 22.89 -21.39
N PRO A 157 -17.13 23.80 -22.36
CA PRO A 157 -18.15 24.84 -22.25
C PRO A 157 -19.54 24.18 -22.40
N GLN A 158 -20.37 24.44 -21.42
CA GLN A 158 -21.81 24.11 -21.47
C GLN A 158 -22.46 24.88 -22.62
N GLN A 159 -22.86 24.20 -23.66
CA GLN A 159 -23.79 24.73 -24.67
C GLN A 159 -25.19 24.79 -24.05
N GLN A 160 -25.67 26.01 -23.89
CA GLN A 160 -27.07 26.29 -23.58
C GLN A 160 -27.94 25.83 -24.75
N GLN A 161 -28.73 24.81 -24.53
CA GLN A 161 -29.86 24.51 -25.40
C GLN A 161 -31.04 25.39 -24.96
N THR A 162 -31.31 26.37 -25.79
CA THR A 162 -32.57 27.15 -25.78
C THR A 162 -33.71 26.22 -26.19
N GLN A 163 -34.57 25.89 -25.24
CA GLN A 163 -35.83 25.24 -25.54
C GLN A 163 -36.95 26.28 -25.55
N TYR A 164 -37.60 26.32 -26.69
CA TYR A 164 -38.74 27.17 -27.09
C TYR A 164 -39.90 27.07 -26.13
N ASN A 165 -40.41 28.22 -25.76
CA ASN A 165 -41.53 28.45 -24.88
C ASN A 165 -42.83 28.32 -25.68
N GLN A 166 -43.79 27.50 -25.26
CA GLN A 166 -45.18 27.61 -25.63
C GLN A 166 -45.99 28.03 -24.41
N PRO A 167 -46.94 29.01 -24.57
CA PRO A 167 -47.74 29.49 -23.49
C PRO A 167 -48.98 28.66 -23.24
N GLN A 168 -49.21 28.24 -22.00
CA GLN A 168 -50.54 27.77 -21.61
C GLN A 168 -51.02 28.55 -20.39
N THR A 169 -52.14 29.14 -20.66
CA THR A 169 -53.22 29.82 -19.92
C THR A 169 -53.33 29.53 -18.43
N GLN A 170 -53.57 30.62 -17.78
CA GLN A 170 -54.08 30.86 -16.44
C GLN A 170 -55.22 29.92 -16.02
N TYR A 171 -55.11 29.43 -14.81
CA TYR A 171 -56.28 29.25 -13.94
C TYR A 171 -55.93 29.63 -12.50
N ASN A 172 -56.63 30.63 -12.00
CA ASN A 172 -56.53 31.14 -10.64
C ASN A 172 -57.86 30.77 -9.94
N PRO A 173 -57.87 30.17 -8.79
CA PRO A 173 -58.96 30.41 -7.83
C PRO A 173 -58.46 30.73 -6.41
N PRO A 174 -59.34 31.21 -5.53
CA PRO A 174 -59.12 32.34 -4.73
C PRO A 174 -58.76 32.05 -3.27
N ALA A 175 -58.36 33.15 -2.58
CA ALA A 175 -58.00 33.24 -1.18
C ALA A 175 -59.12 32.81 -0.22
N GLN A 176 -58.75 32.13 0.86
CA GLN A 176 -59.44 32.15 2.16
C GLN A 176 -58.40 32.17 3.27
N GLN A 177 -58.26 33.28 3.89
CA GLN A 177 -58.66 33.73 5.22
C GLN A 177 -58.09 32.96 6.41
N GLN A 178 -57.16 33.59 7.05
CA GLN A 178 -57.04 33.97 8.49
C GLN A 178 -57.57 32.98 9.53
N SER A 179 -56.73 32.59 10.41
CA SER A 179 -56.97 32.81 11.85
C SER A 179 -55.65 32.78 12.64
N ALA A 180 -55.54 33.84 13.43
CA ALA A 180 -54.46 34.14 14.34
C ALA A 180 -54.69 33.49 15.72
N PRO A 181 -53.98 33.84 16.75
CA PRO A 181 -53.07 33.02 17.54
C PRO A 181 -53.64 32.73 18.93
N PHE A 182 -53.05 31.82 19.67
CA PHE A 182 -53.22 31.78 21.13
C PHE A 182 -51.89 31.68 21.87
N PRO A 183 -51.78 32.38 22.98
CA PRO A 183 -50.59 32.52 23.79
C PRO A 183 -50.63 31.64 25.05
N GLY A 184 -49.46 31.40 25.59
CA GLY A 184 -49.31 31.20 27.03
C GLY A 184 -49.10 29.76 27.47
N GLN A 185 -47.99 29.40 28.03
CA GLN A 185 -47.77 29.47 29.48
C GLN A 185 -46.34 29.11 29.84
N GLN A 186 -45.78 29.97 30.63
CA GLN A 186 -44.58 29.73 31.43
C GLN A 186 -44.86 28.62 32.46
N GLN A 187 -43.84 27.77 32.68
CA GLN A 187 -43.60 27.33 34.06
C GLN A 187 -42.13 27.04 34.28
N THR A 188 -41.62 27.78 35.17
CA THR A 188 -40.38 27.70 35.92
C THR A 188 -40.30 26.40 36.71
N GLY A 189 -39.12 25.82 36.72
CA GLY A 189 -38.79 24.68 37.59
C GLY A 189 -37.28 24.64 37.81
N ASN A 190 -36.86 25.44 38.73
CA ASN A 190 -35.55 25.46 39.35
C ASN A 190 -35.28 24.14 40.09
N TRP A 191 -34.17 23.49 39.85
CA TRP A 191 -33.64 22.48 40.75
C TRP A 191 -32.13 22.63 40.90
N ASN A 192 -31.74 22.90 42.14
CA ASN A 192 -30.39 23.18 42.60
C ASN A 192 -29.78 21.93 43.25
N PRO A 193 -28.45 21.78 43.33
CA PRO A 193 -27.77 20.57 43.73
C PRO A 193 -27.48 20.50 45.21
N GLY A 194 -27.31 19.34 45.75
CA GLY A 194 -26.82 19.17 47.11
C GLY A 194 -26.50 17.70 47.42
N GLN A 195 -25.21 17.50 47.64
CA GLN A 195 -24.61 16.69 48.70
C GLN A 195 -25.14 15.28 48.96
N PHE A 196 -24.38 14.31 48.72
CA PHE A 196 -23.55 13.57 49.72
C PHE A 196 -22.45 12.82 48.98
#